data_bd92234a6c330650eb5c627fb12ba7ba
#
_entry.id   bd92234a6c330650eb5c627fb12ba7ba
#
_cell.length_a   1.000
_cell.length_b   1.000
_cell.length_c   1.000
_cell.angle_alpha   90.00
_cell.angle_beta   90.00
_cell.angle_gamma   90.00
#
_symmetry.space_group_name_H-M   'P 1'
#
loop_
_entity.id
_entity.type
_entity.pdbx_description
1 polymer ?
#
loop_
_entity_poly.entity_id
_entity_poly.type
_entity_poly.pdbx_seq_one_letter_code
_entity_poly.pdbx_strand_id
1 'polypeptide(L)'
;MRWLLLLCLAMAGSAPAAAGGKGWHFVRGSFEPGRGPDGNSVFLDAPEGLILVDTGRHPGHQEKLLAYAHARGKPVAAIVNTHWHLDHSGGNAEIRAAFPNAEVHAGTAVDGALAGFFPNSRKAAEEFLASGKASPELAAEIKRDFAAMDDVGSLKATRPVTRSGEVRVAGRRLQLNLAPFAATEGDVWIYDPDEKLLIAGDLVVGPVPFFDTGCPEGWRKALAELESRPFETLIPGHGAPMTKPQFLRWRTAFGNLLDCAATDREKAECVAAWKRDAAAFIPADDRRIDEMVAYYLDSRLRAPPAERGKYCRPLR
;
A
#
# COMPACT_ATOMS: atom_id res chain seq x y z
N MET A 1 -42.69 42.39 -24.32
CA MET A 1 -42.01 41.09 -24.56
C MET A 1 -40.55 41.22 -24.15
N ARG A 2 -40.20 40.70 -22.98
CA ARG A 2 -38.82 40.68 -22.44
C ARG A 2 -38.29 39.25 -22.56
N TRP A 3 -37.24 39.07 -23.34
CA TRP A 3 -36.55 37.80 -23.50
C TRP A 3 -35.55 37.67 -22.36
N LEU A 4 -35.75 36.66 -21.48
CA LEU A 4 -34.78 36.22 -20.50
C LEU A 4 -33.82 35.22 -21.17
N LEU A 5 -32.57 35.61 -21.34
CA LEU A 5 -31.46 34.70 -21.67
C LEU A 5 -31.06 33.96 -20.40
N LEU A 6 -31.35 32.66 -20.32
CA LEU A 6 -30.77 31.76 -19.34
C LEU A 6 -29.32 31.45 -19.76
N LEU A 7 -28.34 31.98 -19.01
CA LEU A 7 -26.96 31.52 -19.08
C LEU A 7 -26.86 30.17 -18.31
N CYS A 8 -26.72 29.07 -19.04
CA CYS A 8 -26.28 27.82 -18.46
C CYS A 8 -24.77 27.91 -18.18
N LEU A 9 -24.38 28.15 -16.92
CA LEU A 9 -23.01 27.91 -16.46
C LEU A 9 -22.78 26.41 -16.43
N ALA A 10 -22.06 25.91 -17.41
CA ALA A 10 -21.46 24.56 -17.35
C ALA A 10 -20.38 24.56 -16.27
N MET A 11 -20.66 23.95 -15.13
CA MET A 11 -19.65 23.60 -14.13
C MET A 11 -18.78 22.51 -14.74
N ALA A 12 -17.66 22.90 -15.32
CA ALA A 12 -16.60 21.96 -15.67
C ALA A 12 -16.04 21.40 -14.37
N GLY A 13 -16.45 20.19 -14.03
CA GLY A 13 -15.82 19.40 -12.96
C GLY A 13 -14.35 19.18 -13.34
N SER A 14 -13.44 19.87 -12.68
CA SER A 14 -12.01 19.64 -12.80
C SER A 14 -11.72 18.21 -12.32
N ALA A 15 -11.31 17.35 -13.25
CA ALA A 15 -10.67 16.08 -12.91
C ALA A 15 -9.50 16.38 -11.96
N PRO A 16 -9.28 15.57 -10.90
CA PRO A 16 -8.15 15.77 -10.02
C PRO A 16 -6.87 15.74 -10.87
N ALA A 17 -6.07 16.80 -10.77
CA ALA A 17 -4.79 16.88 -11.44
C ALA A 17 -3.96 15.65 -11.06
N ALA A 18 -3.30 15.02 -12.06
CA ALA A 18 -2.38 13.92 -11.80
C ALA A 18 -1.32 14.40 -10.79
N ALA A 19 -1.28 13.77 -9.62
CA ALA A 19 -0.28 14.12 -8.63
C ALA A 19 1.10 13.68 -9.16
N GLY A 20 2.00 14.62 -9.33
CA GLY A 20 3.37 14.37 -9.81
C GLY A 20 4.26 15.57 -9.55
N GLY A 21 5.55 15.31 -9.32
CA GLY A 21 6.61 16.32 -9.25
C GLY A 21 7.44 16.36 -10.53
N LYS A 22 8.54 17.13 -10.53
CA LYS A 22 9.43 17.18 -11.69
C LYS A 22 10.11 15.85 -12.01
N GLY A 23 10.30 14.99 -10.99
CA GLY A 23 11.03 13.72 -11.13
C GLY A 23 10.25 12.49 -10.68
N TRP A 24 8.91 12.57 -10.51
CA TRP A 24 8.08 11.44 -10.13
C TRP A 24 6.64 11.52 -10.66
N HIS A 25 5.98 10.37 -10.73
CA HIS A 25 4.60 10.25 -11.19
C HIS A 25 3.84 9.23 -10.33
N PHE A 26 2.64 9.61 -9.89
CA PHE A 26 1.77 8.82 -9.05
C PHE A 26 0.72 8.09 -9.88
N VAL A 27 0.58 6.79 -9.66
CA VAL A 27 -0.49 5.96 -10.22
C VAL A 27 -1.32 5.41 -9.07
N ARG A 28 -2.57 5.87 -8.99
CA ARG A 28 -3.46 5.48 -7.90
C ARG A 28 -3.89 4.03 -8.05
N GLY A 29 -3.77 3.27 -6.96
CA GLY A 29 -4.34 1.93 -6.81
C GLY A 29 -5.87 1.96 -6.70
N SER A 30 -6.51 0.83 -6.95
CA SER A 30 -7.96 0.66 -6.85
C SER A 30 -8.35 0.12 -5.48
N PHE A 31 -9.57 0.45 -5.05
CA PHE A 31 -10.19 -0.09 -3.83
C PHE A 31 -11.69 -0.27 -4.10
N GLU A 32 -12.01 -1.28 -4.87
CA GLU A 32 -13.38 -1.53 -5.33
C GLU A 32 -14.09 -2.58 -4.45
N PRO A 33 -15.42 -2.48 -4.27
CA PRO A 33 -16.19 -3.49 -3.55
C PRO A 33 -16.09 -4.87 -4.19
N GLY A 34 -15.99 -5.91 -3.36
CA GLY A 34 -16.05 -7.31 -3.82
C GLY A 34 -14.78 -7.85 -4.46
N ARG A 35 -13.69 -7.10 -4.44
CA ARG A 35 -12.36 -7.54 -4.89
C ARG A 35 -11.26 -7.00 -3.97
N GLY A 36 -10.07 -7.58 -4.04
CA GLY A 36 -8.89 -7.06 -3.35
C GLY A 36 -8.46 -5.69 -3.90
N PRO A 37 -7.71 -4.90 -3.13
CA PRO A 37 -7.18 -3.63 -3.61
C PRO A 37 -6.01 -3.81 -4.57
N ASP A 38 -5.64 -2.73 -5.27
CA ASP A 38 -4.29 -2.46 -5.72
C ASP A 38 -3.66 -1.41 -4.81
N GLY A 39 -2.42 -1.60 -4.44
CA GLY A 39 -1.61 -0.54 -3.83
C GLY A 39 -1.34 0.59 -4.81
N ASN A 40 -1.03 1.76 -4.27
CA ASN A 40 -0.53 2.87 -5.07
C ASN A 40 0.84 2.53 -5.65
N SER A 41 1.10 2.99 -6.88
CA SER A 41 2.42 2.87 -7.50
C SER A 41 3.03 4.24 -7.78
N VAL A 42 4.36 4.32 -7.74
CA VAL A 42 5.08 5.57 -8.03
C VAL A 42 6.22 5.30 -9.00
N PHE A 43 6.26 6.05 -10.09
CA PHE A 43 7.45 6.11 -10.93
C PHE A 43 8.38 7.22 -10.47
N LEU A 44 9.67 6.94 -10.42
CA LEU A 44 10.72 7.93 -10.23
C LEU A 44 11.59 7.96 -11.49
N ASP A 45 11.84 9.15 -12.02
CA ASP A 45 12.80 9.32 -13.11
C ASP A 45 14.23 9.07 -12.59
N ALA A 46 15.00 8.26 -13.30
CA ALA A 46 16.36 7.93 -12.92
C ALA A 46 17.32 7.99 -14.15
N PRO A 47 18.63 8.12 -13.94
CA PRO A 47 19.60 8.16 -15.04
C PRO A 47 19.54 6.94 -15.96
N GLU A 48 19.28 5.74 -15.42
CA GLU A 48 19.29 4.48 -16.17
C GLU A 48 17.90 4.04 -16.66
N GLY A 49 16.85 4.84 -16.41
CA GLY A 49 15.47 4.53 -16.81
C GLY A 49 14.43 5.02 -15.79
N LEU A 50 13.44 4.19 -15.50
CA LEU A 50 12.43 4.44 -14.48
C LEU A 50 12.65 3.50 -13.30
N ILE A 51 12.43 4.01 -12.09
CA ILE A 51 12.23 3.19 -10.90
C ILE A 51 10.73 3.12 -10.68
N LEU A 52 10.19 1.92 -10.53
CA LEU A 52 8.78 1.69 -10.19
C LEU A 52 8.68 1.21 -8.75
N VAL A 53 8.01 1.98 -7.91
CA VAL A 53 7.69 1.58 -6.53
C VAL A 53 6.31 0.95 -6.53
N ASP A 54 6.23 -0.31 -6.15
CA ASP A 54 5.07 -1.21 -6.15
C ASP A 54 4.39 -1.41 -7.51
N THR A 55 3.85 -2.59 -7.73
CA THR A 55 3.43 -3.06 -9.05
C THR A 55 1.95 -3.44 -9.14
N GLY A 56 1.21 -3.36 -8.02
CA GLY A 56 -0.20 -3.72 -7.97
C GLY A 56 -0.45 -5.23 -8.08
N ARG A 57 -1.73 -5.60 -8.05
CA ARG A 57 -2.22 -6.98 -8.14
C ARG A 57 -2.91 -7.26 -9.47
N HIS A 58 -3.68 -6.29 -9.98
CA HIS A 58 -4.61 -6.52 -11.08
C HIS A 58 -4.05 -6.11 -12.44
N PRO A 59 -4.37 -6.87 -13.52
CA PRO A 59 -3.92 -6.56 -14.88
C PRO A 59 -4.20 -5.12 -15.29
N GLY A 60 -5.40 -4.59 -15.03
CA GLY A 60 -5.74 -3.21 -15.41
C GLY A 60 -4.92 -2.13 -14.68
N HIS A 61 -4.33 -2.42 -13.51
CA HIS A 61 -3.36 -1.54 -12.87
C HIS A 61 -2.00 -1.66 -13.57
N GLN A 62 -1.54 -2.88 -13.79
CA GLN A 62 -0.28 -3.20 -14.48
C GLN A 62 -0.23 -2.61 -15.91
N GLU A 63 -1.36 -2.69 -16.65
CA GLU A 63 -1.50 -2.07 -17.98
C GLU A 63 -1.27 -0.55 -17.93
N LYS A 64 -1.78 0.15 -16.90
CA LYS A 64 -1.53 1.58 -16.71
C LYS A 64 -0.05 1.86 -16.46
N LEU A 65 0.62 1.00 -15.66
CA LEU A 65 2.05 1.12 -15.39
C LEU A 65 2.88 0.93 -16.66
N LEU A 66 2.60 -0.12 -17.42
CA LEU A 66 3.28 -0.40 -18.69
C LEU A 66 3.05 0.71 -19.72
N ALA A 67 1.79 1.17 -19.84
CA ALA A 67 1.45 2.26 -20.75
C ALA A 67 2.21 3.55 -20.40
N TYR A 68 2.33 3.88 -19.11
CA TYR A 68 3.12 5.04 -18.69
C TYR A 68 4.62 4.89 -19.06
N ALA A 69 5.24 3.74 -18.75
CA ALA A 69 6.65 3.50 -19.08
C ALA A 69 6.90 3.59 -20.59
N HIS A 70 6.04 2.98 -21.40
CA HIS A 70 6.11 3.06 -22.86
C HIS A 70 5.96 4.49 -23.38
N ALA A 71 4.99 5.25 -22.86
CA ALA A 71 4.79 6.66 -23.24
C ALA A 71 5.99 7.54 -22.87
N ARG A 72 6.74 7.19 -21.80
CA ARG A 72 7.99 7.86 -21.44
C ARG A 72 9.17 7.49 -22.36
N GLY A 73 9.06 6.40 -23.12
CA GLY A 73 10.16 5.86 -23.92
C GLY A 73 11.36 5.42 -23.08
N LYS A 74 11.14 5.08 -21.80
CA LYS A 74 12.19 4.68 -20.86
C LYS A 74 11.90 3.26 -20.33
N PRO A 75 12.92 2.40 -20.19
CA PRO A 75 12.73 1.11 -19.54
C PRO A 75 12.45 1.30 -18.04
N VAL A 76 11.72 0.37 -17.42
CA VAL A 76 11.76 0.19 -15.98
C VAL A 76 13.08 -0.51 -15.65
N ALA A 77 14.01 0.23 -15.08
CA ALA A 77 15.34 -0.27 -14.73
C ALA A 77 15.35 -0.95 -13.34
N ALA A 78 14.44 -0.53 -12.46
CA ALA A 78 14.30 -1.13 -11.13
C ALA A 78 12.85 -1.09 -10.65
N ILE A 79 12.49 -2.10 -9.87
CA ILE A 79 11.29 -2.16 -9.04
C ILE A 79 11.74 -2.01 -7.59
N VAL A 80 11.01 -1.25 -6.77
CA VAL A 80 11.17 -1.24 -5.32
C VAL A 80 9.85 -1.67 -4.71
N ASN A 81 9.78 -2.84 -4.09
CA ASN A 81 8.58 -3.23 -3.35
C ASN A 81 8.66 -2.73 -1.91
N THR A 82 7.61 -2.04 -1.48
CA THR A 82 7.49 -1.57 -0.09
C THR A 82 7.33 -2.74 0.87
N HIS A 83 6.58 -3.75 0.48
CA HIS A 83 6.41 -5.00 1.23
C HIS A 83 5.88 -6.11 0.31
N TRP A 84 5.66 -7.29 0.87
CA TRP A 84 5.37 -8.51 0.12
C TRP A 84 3.88 -8.76 -0.18
N HIS A 85 2.93 -7.97 0.29
CA HIS A 85 1.52 -8.16 -0.06
C HIS A 85 1.33 -8.08 -1.57
N LEU A 86 0.44 -8.94 -2.11
CA LEU A 86 0.28 -9.10 -3.56
C LEU A 86 -0.25 -7.85 -4.25
N ASP A 87 -1.02 -7.03 -3.55
CA ASP A 87 -1.49 -5.75 -4.08
C ASP A 87 -0.37 -4.70 -4.25
N HIS A 88 0.84 -5.00 -3.78
CA HIS A 88 2.06 -4.21 -3.97
C HIS A 88 3.11 -4.93 -4.82
N SER A 89 3.20 -6.25 -4.74
CA SER A 89 4.26 -7.04 -5.40
C SER A 89 3.76 -7.98 -6.49
N GLY A 90 2.45 -8.23 -6.58
CA GLY A 90 1.88 -9.25 -7.47
C GLY A 90 2.09 -8.99 -8.95
N GLY A 91 2.33 -7.74 -9.36
CA GLY A 91 2.63 -7.37 -10.73
C GLY A 91 4.10 -7.46 -11.14
N ASN A 92 5.00 -7.88 -10.24
CA ASN A 92 6.44 -7.94 -10.54
C ASN A 92 6.74 -8.81 -11.78
N ALA A 93 6.06 -9.95 -11.91
CA ALA A 93 6.22 -10.86 -13.05
C ALA A 93 5.89 -10.17 -14.37
N GLU A 94 4.75 -9.48 -14.44
CA GLU A 94 4.29 -8.78 -15.64
C GLU A 94 5.22 -7.63 -16.03
N ILE A 95 5.65 -6.83 -15.05
CA ILE A 95 6.61 -5.74 -15.30
C ILE A 95 7.95 -6.30 -15.79
N ARG A 96 8.44 -7.39 -15.20
CA ARG A 96 9.71 -8.01 -15.62
C ARG A 96 9.59 -8.76 -16.95
N ALA A 97 8.42 -9.24 -17.32
CA ALA A 97 8.20 -9.78 -18.67
C ALA A 97 8.40 -8.70 -19.75
N ALA A 98 7.95 -7.47 -19.48
CA ALA A 98 8.18 -6.34 -20.39
C ALA A 98 9.59 -5.74 -20.26
N PHE A 99 10.20 -5.77 -19.07
CA PHE A 99 11.51 -5.21 -18.78
C PHE A 99 12.41 -6.24 -18.05
N PRO A 100 12.96 -7.24 -18.76
CA PRO A 100 13.65 -8.39 -18.15
C PRO A 100 14.87 -8.04 -17.29
N ASN A 101 15.47 -6.88 -17.52
CA ASN A 101 16.65 -6.41 -16.78
C ASN A 101 16.29 -5.59 -15.53
N ALA A 102 14.99 -5.41 -15.22
CA ALA A 102 14.57 -4.68 -14.04
C ALA A 102 15.04 -5.39 -12.76
N GLU A 103 15.85 -4.70 -11.95
CA GLU A 103 16.25 -5.17 -10.64
C GLU A 103 15.08 -5.04 -9.64
N VAL A 104 14.93 -5.99 -8.72
CA VAL A 104 13.90 -5.92 -7.67
C VAL A 104 14.58 -5.64 -6.33
N HIS A 105 14.35 -4.45 -5.79
CA HIS A 105 14.76 -4.05 -4.45
C HIS A 105 13.60 -4.27 -3.49
N ALA A 106 13.75 -5.12 -2.52
CA ALA A 106 12.72 -5.41 -1.50
C ALA A 106 13.35 -5.92 -0.20
N GLY A 107 12.60 -5.86 0.89
CA GLY A 107 12.97 -6.53 2.13
C GLY A 107 12.94 -8.06 1.98
N THR A 108 13.57 -8.77 2.91
CA THR A 108 13.61 -10.24 2.92
C THR A 108 12.43 -10.89 3.65
N ALA A 109 11.49 -10.10 4.18
CA ALA A 109 10.31 -10.60 4.89
C ALA A 109 9.39 -11.50 4.03
N VAL A 110 9.48 -11.40 2.70
CA VAL A 110 8.78 -12.30 1.77
C VAL A 110 9.13 -13.78 2.02
N ASP A 111 10.32 -14.09 2.51
CA ASP A 111 10.72 -15.50 2.80
C ASP A 111 9.85 -16.09 3.92
N GLY A 112 9.53 -15.31 4.97
CA GLY A 112 8.60 -15.70 6.02
C GLY A 112 7.16 -15.83 5.51
N ALA A 113 6.73 -14.92 4.63
CA ALA A 113 5.42 -15.00 4.00
C ALA A 113 5.25 -16.26 3.13
N LEU A 114 6.27 -16.60 2.34
CA LEU A 114 6.31 -17.84 1.52
C LEU A 114 6.27 -19.11 2.35
N ALA A 115 6.89 -19.09 3.54
CA ALA A 115 6.91 -20.25 4.44
C ALA A 115 5.62 -20.41 5.26
N GLY A 116 4.87 -19.34 5.52
CA GLY A 116 3.74 -19.33 6.46
C GLY A 116 2.46 -18.67 5.96
N PHE A 117 2.49 -17.38 5.67
CA PHE A 117 1.28 -16.63 5.33
C PHE A 117 0.63 -17.12 4.03
N PHE A 118 1.39 -17.21 2.95
CA PHE A 118 0.83 -17.60 1.64
C PHE A 118 0.26 -19.02 1.61
N PRO A 119 0.92 -20.06 2.16
CA PRO A 119 0.31 -21.39 2.25
C PRO A 119 -1.01 -21.39 3.03
N ASN A 120 -1.08 -20.67 4.16
CA ASN A 120 -2.30 -20.59 4.97
C ASN A 120 -3.42 -19.81 4.25
N SER A 121 -3.07 -18.71 3.59
CA SER A 121 -4.01 -17.90 2.80
C SER A 121 -4.56 -18.69 1.62
N ARG A 122 -3.70 -19.43 0.91
CA ARG A 122 -4.09 -20.33 -0.18
C ARG A 122 -5.10 -21.35 0.30
N LYS A 123 -4.82 -22.06 1.40
CA LYS A 123 -5.73 -23.08 1.95
C LYS A 123 -7.11 -22.48 2.25
N ALA A 124 -7.15 -21.33 2.92
CA ALA A 124 -8.43 -20.65 3.22
C ALA A 124 -9.18 -20.23 1.94
N ALA A 125 -8.45 -19.77 0.92
CA ALA A 125 -9.02 -19.37 -0.36
C ALA A 125 -9.52 -20.59 -1.17
N GLU A 126 -8.85 -21.73 -1.12
CA GLU A 126 -9.30 -23.00 -1.72
C GLU A 126 -10.60 -23.50 -1.08
N GLU A 127 -10.67 -23.47 0.26
CA GLU A 127 -11.90 -23.79 1.01
C GLU A 127 -13.05 -22.85 0.64
N PHE A 128 -12.77 -21.54 0.49
CA PHE A 128 -13.77 -20.57 0.06
C PHE A 128 -14.25 -20.83 -1.38
N LEU A 129 -13.35 -21.12 -2.33
CA LEU A 129 -13.71 -21.49 -3.71
C LEU A 129 -14.56 -22.76 -3.73
N ALA A 130 -14.19 -23.78 -2.95
CA ALA A 130 -14.95 -25.03 -2.84
C ALA A 130 -16.37 -24.85 -2.27
N SER A 131 -16.58 -23.80 -1.47
CA SER A 131 -17.90 -23.46 -0.93
C SER A 131 -18.92 -22.98 -1.98
N GLY A 132 -18.47 -22.63 -3.20
CA GLY A 132 -19.29 -22.08 -4.26
C GLY A 132 -19.82 -20.65 -4.03
N LYS A 133 -19.31 -19.94 -3.00
CA LYS A 133 -19.76 -18.59 -2.64
C LYS A 133 -19.01 -17.47 -3.38
N ALA A 134 -17.89 -17.80 -4.04
CA ALA A 134 -17.12 -16.82 -4.81
C ALA A 134 -17.86 -16.45 -6.10
N SER A 135 -17.92 -15.15 -6.43
CA SER A 135 -18.33 -14.74 -7.77
C SER A 135 -17.31 -15.20 -8.82
N PRO A 136 -17.69 -15.31 -10.11
CA PRO A 136 -16.74 -15.68 -11.16
C PRO A 136 -15.50 -14.76 -11.20
N GLU A 137 -15.70 -13.45 -10.98
CA GLU A 137 -14.64 -12.44 -10.98
C GLU A 137 -13.68 -12.64 -9.79
N LEU A 138 -14.22 -12.83 -8.59
CA LEU A 138 -13.43 -13.10 -7.38
C LEU A 138 -12.70 -14.45 -7.48
N ALA A 139 -13.34 -15.47 -8.05
CA ALA A 139 -12.68 -16.75 -8.28
C ALA A 139 -11.51 -16.64 -9.28
N ALA A 140 -11.64 -15.80 -10.31
CA ALA A 140 -10.56 -15.51 -11.24
C ALA A 140 -9.42 -14.73 -10.57
N GLU A 141 -9.74 -13.79 -9.69
CA GLU A 141 -8.75 -13.04 -8.89
C GLU A 141 -7.95 -13.98 -7.99
N ILE A 142 -8.62 -14.82 -7.20
CA ILE A 142 -7.97 -15.80 -6.33
C ILE A 142 -7.02 -16.73 -7.10
N LYS A 143 -7.40 -17.14 -8.30
CA LYS A 143 -6.53 -17.97 -9.16
C LYS A 143 -5.29 -17.22 -9.64
N ARG A 144 -5.41 -15.93 -9.94
CA ARG A 144 -4.24 -15.08 -10.27
C ARG A 144 -3.32 -14.91 -9.06
N ASP A 145 -3.88 -14.72 -7.87
CA ASP A 145 -3.10 -14.68 -6.64
C ASP A 145 -2.32 -15.97 -6.42
N PHE A 146 -2.92 -17.13 -6.68
CA PHE A 146 -2.22 -18.41 -6.62
C PHE A 146 -1.06 -18.47 -7.61
N ALA A 147 -1.27 -18.04 -8.85
CA ALA A 147 -0.19 -17.99 -9.83
C ALA A 147 0.96 -17.05 -9.41
N ALA A 148 0.63 -15.90 -8.83
CA ALA A 148 1.64 -14.98 -8.28
C ALA A 148 2.40 -15.59 -7.09
N MET A 149 1.71 -16.30 -6.19
CA MET A 149 2.35 -17.02 -5.07
C MET A 149 3.27 -18.15 -5.55
N ASP A 150 2.93 -18.81 -6.66
CA ASP A 150 3.73 -19.89 -7.26
C ASP A 150 4.98 -19.37 -7.98
N ASP A 151 4.95 -18.12 -8.47
CA ASP A 151 6.11 -17.46 -9.07
C ASP A 151 7.00 -16.79 -8.00
N VAL A 152 7.59 -17.64 -7.15
CA VAL A 152 8.50 -17.22 -6.06
C VAL A 152 9.63 -16.34 -6.56
N GLY A 153 10.13 -16.59 -7.77
CA GLY A 153 11.23 -15.84 -8.37
C GLY A 153 10.88 -14.36 -8.63
N SER A 154 9.62 -14.06 -8.95
CA SER A 154 9.16 -12.69 -9.17
C SER A 154 8.91 -11.94 -7.86
N LEU A 155 8.55 -12.63 -6.77
CA LEU A 155 8.30 -12.03 -5.47
C LEU A 155 9.59 -11.72 -4.69
N LYS A 156 10.69 -12.43 -4.98
CA LYS A 156 11.95 -12.25 -4.25
C LYS A 156 12.79 -11.11 -4.83
N ALA A 157 13.47 -10.43 -3.92
CA ALA A 157 14.42 -9.38 -4.29
C ALA A 157 15.62 -9.96 -5.05
N THR A 158 16.01 -9.31 -6.17
CA THR A 158 17.32 -9.50 -6.80
C THR A 158 18.39 -8.62 -6.13
N ARG A 159 17.96 -7.57 -5.44
CA ARG A 159 18.76 -6.65 -4.63
C ARG A 159 18.15 -6.49 -3.23
N PRO A 160 18.39 -7.40 -2.30
CA PRO A 160 17.76 -7.36 -0.98
C PRO A 160 18.15 -6.12 -0.19
N VAL A 161 17.14 -5.44 0.36
CA VAL A 161 17.31 -4.34 1.32
C VAL A 161 17.40 -4.97 2.71
N THR A 162 18.62 -5.06 3.23
CA THR A 162 18.92 -5.69 4.52
C THR A 162 19.24 -4.71 5.64
N ARG A 163 19.36 -3.41 5.29
CA ARG A 163 19.62 -2.31 6.23
C ARG A 163 19.11 -0.99 5.68
N SER A 164 18.73 -0.09 6.56
CA SER A 164 18.41 1.29 6.20
C SER A 164 19.67 2.04 5.76
N GLY A 165 19.53 2.92 4.77
CA GLY A 165 20.63 3.75 4.31
C GLY A 165 20.42 4.38 2.94
N GLU A 166 21.39 5.21 2.55
CA GLU A 166 21.46 5.76 1.22
C GLU A 166 21.95 4.71 0.23
N VAL A 167 21.27 4.63 -0.91
CA VAL A 167 21.60 3.72 -2.01
C VAL A 167 21.42 4.43 -3.35
N ARG A 168 22.07 3.92 -4.39
CA ARG A 168 21.76 4.30 -5.77
C ARG A 168 20.91 3.20 -6.40
N VAL A 169 19.71 3.56 -6.84
CA VAL A 169 18.81 2.69 -7.58
C VAL A 169 18.69 3.26 -8.99
N ALA A 170 19.02 2.48 -10.01
CA ALA A 170 19.07 2.94 -11.39
C ALA A 170 19.81 4.29 -11.57
N GLY A 171 20.87 4.50 -10.77
CA GLY A 171 21.67 5.75 -10.76
C GLY A 171 21.07 6.90 -9.93
N ARG A 172 19.80 6.85 -9.48
CA ARG A 172 19.19 7.85 -8.62
C ARG A 172 19.54 7.60 -7.15
N ARG A 173 19.87 8.66 -6.41
CA ARG A 173 20.16 8.61 -4.98
C ARG A 173 18.85 8.58 -4.18
N LEU A 174 18.64 7.54 -3.40
CA LEU A 174 17.47 7.35 -2.55
C LEU A 174 17.91 6.88 -1.16
N GLN A 175 17.06 7.10 -0.16
CA GLN A 175 17.16 6.43 1.13
C GLN A 175 16.11 5.32 1.17
N LEU A 176 16.57 4.06 1.20
CA LEU A 176 15.72 2.89 1.47
C LEU A 176 15.83 2.58 2.95
N ASN A 177 14.70 2.55 3.64
CA ASN A 177 14.67 2.38 5.09
C ASN A 177 13.80 1.17 5.44
N LEU A 178 14.28 0.36 6.39
CA LEU A 178 13.54 -0.79 6.90
C LEU A 178 12.73 -0.40 8.13
N ALA A 179 11.48 -0.82 8.16
CA ALA A 179 10.61 -0.77 9.32
C ALA A 179 10.27 -2.22 9.73
N PRO A 180 11.00 -2.80 10.68
CA PRO A 180 10.76 -4.16 11.13
C PRO A 180 9.48 -4.22 11.96
N PHE A 181 8.67 -5.27 11.72
CA PHE A 181 7.45 -5.56 12.47
C PHE A 181 6.51 -4.34 12.56
N ALA A 182 6.15 -3.75 11.42
CA ALA A 182 5.22 -2.64 11.33
C ALA A 182 3.93 -3.06 10.63
N ALA A 183 3.67 -2.72 9.38
CA ALA A 183 2.54 -3.23 8.61
C ALA A 183 2.73 -4.69 8.24
N THR A 184 3.98 -5.10 8.03
CA THR A 184 4.42 -6.50 7.88
C THR A 184 5.63 -6.80 8.76
N GLU A 185 6.21 -8.00 8.63
CA GLU A 185 7.47 -8.36 9.32
C GLU A 185 8.65 -7.46 8.91
N GLY A 186 8.60 -6.89 7.69
CA GLY A 186 9.67 -6.01 7.19
C GLY A 186 9.19 -5.17 6.03
N ASP A 187 8.85 -3.93 6.33
CA ASP A 187 8.44 -2.95 5.34
C ASP A 187 9.63 -2.10 4.91
N VAL A 188 9.66 -1.71 3.64
CA VAL A 188 10.64 -0.77 3.07
C VAL A 188 9.89 0.53 2.75
N TRP A 189 10.35 1.64 3.29
CA TRP A 189 9.89 2.95 2.89
C TRP A 189 11.01 3.76 2.26
N ILE A 190 10.65 4.59 1.31
CA ILE A 190 11.57 5.33 0.48
C ILE A 190 11.52 6.82 0.85
N TYR A 191 12.67 7.45 1.02
CA TYR A 191 12.76 8.90 1.09
C TYR A 191 13.68 9.41 -0.01
N ASP A 192 13.16 10.30 -0.82
CA ASP A 192 13.88 11.03 -1.85
C ASP A 192 14.12 12.47 -1.34
N PRO A 193 15.35 12.79 -0.93
CA PRO A 193 15.65 14.11 -0.36
C PRO A 193 15.60 15.23 -1.40
N ASP A 194 15.86 14.93 -2.67
CA ASP A 194 15.93 15.92 -3.73
C ASP A 194 14.52 16.39 -4.13
N GLU A 195 13.52 15.49 -4.07
CA GLU A 195 12.10 15.79 -4.32
C GLU A 195 11.32 16.05 -3.01
N LYS A 196 11.94 15.88 -1.86
CA LYS A 196 11.27 15.87 -0.54
C LYS A 196 10.04 14.95 -0.52
N LEU A 197 10.17 13.83 -1.20
CA LEU A 197 9.13 12.82 -1.39
C LEU A 197 9.38 11.64 -0.46
N LEU A 198 8.34 11.22 0.25
CA LEU A 198 8.34 10.01 1.06
C LEU A 198 7.30 9.04 0.50
N ILE A 199 7.71 7.80 0.20
CA ILE A 199 6.80 6.73 -0.24
C ILE A 199 6.76 5.72 0.89
N ALA A 200 5.59 5.62 1.53
CA ALA A 200 5.43 4.94 2.80
C ALA A 200 4.99 3.48 2.68
N GLY A 201 4.46 3.07 1.52
CA GLY A 201 3.73 1.80 1.43
C GLY A 201 2.62 1.74 2.49
N ASP A 202 2.31 0.56 2.98
CA ASP A 202 1.24 0.35 3.95
C ASP A 202 1.57 0.77 5.38
N LEU A 203 2.75 1.37 5.60
CA LEU A 203 2.95 2.14 6.84
C LEU A 203 1.95 3.29 6.96
N VAL A 204 1.39 3.76 5.83
CA VAL A 204 0.29 4.72 5.81
C VAL A 204 -0.78 4.24 4.84
N VAL A 205 -1.96 3.93 5.37
CA VAL A 205 -3.14 3.52 4.59
C VAL A 205 -4.27 4.49 4.88
N GLY A 206 -4.70 5.25 3.86
CA GLY A 206 -5.67 6.32 4.04
C GLY A 206 -6.96 5.89 4.72
N PRO A 207 -7.71 4.92 4.16
CA PRO A 207 -9.03 4.56 4.69
C PRO A 207 -9.00 3.82 6.03
N VAL A 208 -8.28 2.69 6.10
CA VAL A 208 -8.15 1.84 7.30
C VAL A 208 -6.79 1.15 7.28
N PRO A 209 -6.00 1.22 8.37
CA PRO A 209 -4.77 0.43 8.48
C PRO A 209 -5.08 -1.07 8.46
N PHE A 210 -4.33 -1.85 7.67
CA PHE A 210 -4.53 -3.30 7.54
C PHE A 210 -3.69 -4.05 8.58
N PHE A 211 -4.33 -4.54 9.65
CA PHE A 211 -3.64 -5.20 10.76
C PHE A 211 -3.48 -6.71 10.59
N ASP A 212 -3.81 -7.30 9.43
CA ASP A 212 -3.75 -8.76 9.24
C ASP A 212 -2.36 -9.35 9.47
N THR A 213 -1.32 -8.60 9.14
CA THR A 213 0.10 -8.94 9.33
C THR A 213 0.85 -7.92 10.18
N GLY A 214 0.12 -6.95 10.75
CA GLY A 214 0.70 -5.80 11.42
C GLY A 214 1.06 -6.05 12.89
N CYS A 215 2.10 -5.34 13.34
CA CYS A 215 2.46 -5.20 14.75
C CYS A 215 2.25 -3.74 15.18
N PRO A 216 1.23 -3.43 15.99
CA PRO A 216 0.90 -2.05 16.36
C PRO A 216 2.06 -1.27 16.99
N GLU A 217 2.89 -1.93 17.82
CA GLU A 217 4.01 -1.29 18.52
C GLU A 217 5.16 -0.94 17.56
N GLY A 218 5.54 -1.85 16.68
CA GLY A 218 6.53 -1.60 15.65
C GLY A 218 6.05 -0.56 14.63
N TRP A 219 4.76 -0.58 14.33
CA TRP A 219 4.14 0.38 13.43
C TRP A 219 4.18 1.82 13.99
N ARG A 220 3.89 2.00 15.29
CA ARG A 220 4.08 3.32 15.93
C ARG A 220 5.52 3.84 15.81
N LYS A 221 6.53 2.96 15.97
CA LYS A 221 7.95 3.33 15.81
C LYS A 221 8.25 3.76 14.38
N ALA A 222 7.82 2.98 13.39
CA ALA A 222 7.98 3.30 11.98
C ALA A 222 7.37 4.68 11.65
N LEU A 223 6.15 4.96 12.10
CA LEU A 223 5.51 6.26 11.89
C LEU A 223 6.28 7.43 12.52
N ALA A 224 6.93 7.22 13.66
CA ALA A 224 7.78 8.25 14.27
C ALA A 224 9.06 8.51 13.43
N GLU A 225 9.61 7.47 12.80
CA GLU A 225 10.75 7.63 11.88
C GLU A 225 10.34 8.39 10.61
N LEU A 226 9.18 8.09 10.03
CA LEU A 226 8.64 8.85 8.89
C LEU A 226 8.48 10.34 9.25
N GLU A 227 7.93 10.64 10.44
CA GLU A 227 7.76 12.03 10.91
C GLU A 227 9.06 12.80 10.97
N SER A 228 10.15 12.15 11.36
CA SER A 228 11.47 12.78 11.50
C SER A 228 12.03 13.31 10.17
N ARG A 229 11.51 12.86 9.03
CA ARG A 229 12.02 13.28 7.70
C ARG A 229 11.41 14.62 7.27
N PRO A 230 12.22 15.47 6.61
CA PRO A 230 11.75 16.78 6.12
C PRO A 230 11.07 16.65 4.74
N PHE A 231 10.03 15.79 4.63
CA PHE A 231 9.27 15.64 3.38
C PHE A 231 8.18 16.71 3.24
N GLU A 232 7.82 17.02 2.00
CA GLU A 232 6.69 17.86 1.62
C GLU A 232 5.49 17.01 1.17
N THR A 233 5.76 15.91 0.45
CA THR A 233 4.76 14.97 -0.04
C THR A 233 5.04 13.57 0.50
N LEU A 234 3.99 12.90 0.99
CA LEU A 234 3.98 11.48 1.34
C LEU A 234 3.00 10.75 0.45
N ILE A 235 3.45 9.65 -0.16
CA ILE A 235 2.58 8.70 -0.88
C ILE A 235 2.29 7.53 0.04
N PRO A 236 1.02 7.33 0.44
CA PRO A 236 0.61 6.16 1.22
C PRO A 236 0.51 4.92 0.33
N GLY A 237 0.44 3.74 0.91
CA GLY A 237 0.17 2.50 0.17
C GLY A 237 -1.21 2.50 -0.47
N HIS A 238 -2.20 3.07 0.21
CA HIS A 238 -3.56 3.26 -0.32
C HIS A 238 -4.09 4.65 0.04
N GLY A 239 -4.82 5.25 -0.89
CA GLY A 239 -5.42 6.57 -0.73
C GLY A 239 -4.70 7.67 -1.51
N ALA A 240 -5.01 8.92 -1.21
CA ALA A 240 -4.42 10.07 -1.89
C ALA A 240 -3.07 10.46 -1.28
N PRO A 241 -2.15 11.06 -2.07
CA PRO A 241 -0.95 11.69 -1.52
C PRO A 241 -1.28 12.68 -0.41
N MET A 242 -0.38 12.80 0.57
CA MET A 242 -0.55 13.62 1.77
C MET A 242 0.57 14.64 1.88
N THR A 243 0.25 15.83 2.34
CA THR A 243 1.25 16.78 2.89
C THR A 243 1.68 16.31 4.28
N LYS A 244 2.82 16.83 4.77
CA LYS A 244 3.27 16.50 6.13
C LYS A 244 2.24 16.84 7.22
N PRO A 245 1.52 17.99 7.21
CA PRO A 245 0.43 18.23 8.17
C PRO A 245 -0.73 17.23 8.05
N GLN A 246 -1.04 16.73 6.84
CA GLN A 246 -2.06 15.70 6.67
C GLN A 246 -1.60 14.36 7.25
N PHE A 247 -0.37 13.96 7.00
CA PHE A 247 0.23 12.76 7.61
C PHE A 247 0.19 12.83 9.15
N LEU A 248 0.54 13.97 9.75
CA LEU A 248 0.49 14.12 11.21
C LEU A 248 -0.92 13.94 11.77
N ARG A 249 -1.95 14.44 11.08
CA ARG A 249 -3.35 14.18 11.45
C ARG A 249 -3.71 12.70 11.34
N TRP A 250 -3.34 12.06 10.22
CA TRP A 250 -3.57 10.64 10.03
C TRP A 250 -2.86 9.80 11.11
N ARG A 251 -1.59 10.11 11.40
CA ARG A 251 -0.82 9.44 12.47
C ARG A 251 -1.47 9.60 13.84
N THR A 252 -2.02 10.78 14.13
CA THR A 252 -2.77 11.01 15.36
C THR A 252 -4.03 10.14 15.41
N ALA A 253 -4.80 10.07 14.32
CA ALA A 253 -5.96 9.20 14.21
C ALA A 253 -5.59 7.72 14.42
N PHE A 254 -4.47 7.26 13.81
CA PHE A 254 -3.92 5.92 14.02
C PHE A 254 -3.58 5.66 15.49
N GLY A 255 -2.91 6.61 16.14
CA GLY A 255 -2.60 6.55 17.56
C GLY A 255 -3.85 6.43 18.43
N ASN A 256 -4.85 7.28 18.17
CA ASN A 256 -6.13 7.28 18.88
C ASN A 256 -6.89 5.94 18.74
N LEU A 257 -6.84 5.32 17.54
CA LEU A 257 -7.45 4.00 17.33
C LEU A 257 -6.78 2.93 18.20
N LEU A 258 -5.46 2.89 18.24
CA LEU A 258 -4.73 1.93 19.08
C LEU A 258 -4.96 2.18 20.57
N ASP A 259 -5.00 3.45 21.00
CA ASP A 259 -5.28 3.82 22.39
C ASP A 259 -6.72 3.46 22.78
N CYS A 260 -7.71 3.69 21.91
CA CYS A 260 -9.08 3.25 22.11
C CYS A 260 -9.17 1.72 22.22
N ALA A 261 -8.48 1.00 21.35
CA ALA A 261 -8.45 -0.47 21.36
C ALA A 261 -7.90 -1.05 22.68
N ALA A 262 -6.98 -0.32 23.33
CA ALA A 262 -6.39 -0.71 24.62
C ALA A 262 -7.28 -0.46 25.83
N THR A 263 -8.47 0.13 25.65
CA THR A 263 -9.45 0.40 26.73
C THR A 263 -10.63 -0.55 26.66
N ASP A 264 -11.46 -0.55 27.71
CA ASP A 264 -12.72 -1.29 27.77
C ASP A 264 -13.91 -0.56 27.10
N ARG A 265 -13.64 0.51 26.32
CA ARG A 265 -14.69 1.22 25.59
C ARG A 265 -15.41 0.29 24.63
N GLU A 266 -16.69 0.57 24.40
CA GLU A 266 -17.46 -0.16 23.41
C GLU A 266 -16.82 -0.07 22.02
N LYS A 267 -16.83 -1.18 21.29
CA LYS A 267 -16.26 -1.26 19.95
C LYS A 267 -16.79 -0.17 19.02
N ALA A 268 -18.09 0.08 19.07
CA ALA A 268 -18.75 1.11 18.27
C ALA A 268 -18.20 2.52 18.54
N GLU A 269 -17.75 2.82 19.76
CA GLU A 269 -17.13 4.11 20.09
C GLU A 269 -15.76 4.26 19.42
N CYS A 270 -14.95 3.19 19.38
CA CYS A 270 -13.67 3.20 18.71
C CYS A 270 -13.83 3.34 17.18
N VAL A 271 -14.81 2.66 16.59
CA VAL A 271 -15.16 2.81 15.17
C VAL A 271 -15.57 4.26 14.85
N ALA A 272 -16.48 4.83 15.66
CA ALA A 272 -16.92 6.22 15.49
C ALA A 272 -15.76 7.22 15.68
N ALA A 273 -14.85 6.96 16.61
CA ALA A 273 -13.67 7.78 16.82
C ALA A 273 -12.73 7.75 15.59
N TRP A 274 -12.43 6.57 15.04
CA TRP A 274 -11.65 6.45 13.82
C TRP A 274 -12.27 7.24 12.66
N LYS A 275 -13.56 7.06 12.40
CA LYS A 275 -14.27 7.77 11.32
C LYS A 275 -14.18 9.29 11.46
N ARG A 276 -14.31 9.80 12.68
CA ARG A 276 -14.18 11.24 12.96
C ARG A 276 -12.75 11.73 12.77
N ASP A 277 -11.78 11.02 13.34
CA ASP A 277 -10.40 11.46 13.39
C ASP A 277 -9.71 11.32 12.02
N ALA A 278 -10.08 10.29 11.24
CA ALA A 278 -9.58 10.01 9.90
C ALA A 278 -10.49 10.51 8.76
N ALA A 279 -11.53 11.30 9.05
CA ALA A 279 -12.56 11.72 8.07
C ALA A 279 -11.99 12.30 6.77
N ALA A 280 -10.86 13.01 6.84
CA ALA A 280 -10.22 13.59 5.65
C ALA A 280 -9.58 12.56 4.71
N PHE A 281 -9.45 11.30 5.13
CA PHE A 281 -8.76 10.21 4.42
C PHE A 281 -9.71 9.07 4.03
N ILE A 282 -10.93 9.09 4.53
CA ILE A 282 -11.95 8.07 4.32
C ILE A 282 -12.88 8.55 3.20
N PRO A 283 -13.20 7.70 2.20
CA PRO A 283 -14.25 8.01 1.23
C PRO A 283 -15.59 8.23 1.97
N ALA A 284 -16.33 9.28 1.56
CA ALA A 284 -17.64 9.53 2.11
C ALA A 284 -18.57 8.31 1.90
N ASP A 285 -19.35 7.95 2.90
CA ASP A 285 -20.39 6.91 2.87
C ASP A 285 -19.89 5.47 2.58
N ASP A 286 -18.59 5.18 2.74
CA ASP A 286 -18.06 3.83 2.61
C ASP A 286 -18.31 3.01 3.89
N ARG A 287 -19.38 2.19 3.88
CA ARG A 287 -19.75 1.33 5.00
C ARG A 287 -18.71 0.25 5.33
N ARG A 288 -17.85 -0.11 4.36
CA ARG A 288 -16.77 -1.09 4.59
C ARG A 288 -15.80 -0.63 5.68
N ILE A 289 -15.65 0.69 5.85
CA ILE A 289 -14.78 1.26 6.89
C ILE A 289 -15.20 0.80 8.29
N ASP A 290 -16.52 0.86 8.59
CA ASP A 290 -17.05 0.45 9.88
C ASP A 290 -16.79 -1.05 10.13
N GLU A 291 -17.07 -1.87 9.13
CA GLU A 291 -16.88 -3.32 9.18
C GLU A 291 -15.40 -3.69 9.35
N MET A 292 -14.50 -3.04 8.58
CA MET A 292 -13.07 -3.29 8.65
C MET A 292 -12.47 -2.88 9.99
N VAL A 293 -12.80 -1.69 10.51
CA VAL A 293 -12.31 -1.24 11.81
C VAL A 293 -12.83 -2.15 12.92
N ALA A 294 -14.13 -2.52 12.88
CA ALA A 294 -14.71 -3.44 13.83
C ALA A 294 -14.04 -4.82 13.79
N TYR A 295 -13.78 -5.34 12.60
CA TYR A 295 -13.05 -6.61 12.41
C TYR A 295 -11.65 -6.55 13.02
N TYR A 296 -10.86 -5.49 12.77
CA TYR A 296 -9.52 -5.37 13.32
C TYR A 296 -9.50 -5.16 14.83
N LEU A 297 -10.50 -4.47 15.39
CA LEU A 297 -10.65 -4.37 16.84
C LEU A 297 -10.82 -5.75 17.47
N ASP A 298 -11.70 -6.59 16.92
CA ASP A 298 -11.99 -7.92 17.46
C ASP A 298 -10.86 -8.92 17.19
N SER A 299 -10.38 -8.99 15.93
CA SER A 299 -9.50 -10.06 15.47
C SER A 299 -8.02 -9.80 15.74
N ARG A 300 -7.62 -8.53 15.94
CA ARG A 300 -6.21 -8.13 16.05
C ARG A 300 -5.91 -7.28 17.29
N LEU A 301 -6.54 -6.12 17.42
CA LEU A 301 -6.14 -5.12 18.41
C LEU A 301 -6.57 -5.50 19.84
N ARG A 302 -7.70 -6.19 20.00
CA ARG A 302 -8.22 -6.72 21.29
C ARG A 302 -8.08 -8.23 21.43
N ALA A 303 -7.47 -8.89 20.46
CA ALA A 303 -7.21 -10.33 20.50
C ALA A 303 -6.32 -10.70 21.70
N PRO A 304 -6.34 -11.97 22.15
CA PRO A 304 -5.43 -12.44 23.18
C PRO A 304 -3.98 -12.11 22.87
N PRO A 305 -3.10 -11.89 23.88
CA PRO A 305 -1.71 -11.45 23.65
C PRO A 305 -0.92 -12.31 22.67
N ALA A 306 -1.16 -13.63 22.62
CA ALA A 306 -0.51 -14.53 21.69
C ALA A 306 -0.85 -14.22 20.23
N GLU A 307 -2.12 -13.95 19.93
CA GLU A 307 -2.59 -13.59 18.59
C GLU A 307 -2.17 -12.16 18.21
N ARG A 308 -2.33 -11.22 19.14
CA ARG A 308 -1.94 -9.81 18.96
C ARG A 308 -0.44 -9.67 18.69
N GLY A 309 0.40 -10.46 19.37
CA GLY A 309 1.86 -10.43 19.23
C GLY A 309 2.40 -11.33 18.12
N LYS A 310 1.53 -12.02 17.36
CA LYS A 310 1.95 -12.99 16.35
C LYS A 310 2.93 -12.41 15.33
N TYR A 311 2.65 -11.20 14.85
CA TYR A 311 3.44 -10.51 13.85
C TYR A 311 4.44 -9.48 14.43
N CYS A 312 4.64 -9.48 15.76
CA CYS A 312 5.64 -8.63 16.42
C CYS A 312 7.00 -9.33 16.61
N ARG A 313 7.22 -10.45 15.96
CA ARG A 313 8.43 -11.26 16.00
C ARG A 313 8.56 -12.09 14.73
N PRO A 314 9.76 -12.58 14.38
CA PRO A 314 9.93 -13.43 13.20
C PRO A 314 8.98 -14.62 13.23
N LEU A 315 8.32 -14.89 12.10
CA LEU A 315 7.54 -16.10 11.89
C LEU A 315 8.54 -17.27 11.85
N ARG A 316 8.37 -18.23 12.77
CA ARG A 316 9.20 -19.44 12.88
C ARG A 316 8.56 -20.58 12.12
#